data_5a6fe724c48b9e2e993774ae203d9a86
#
_entry.id   5a6fe724c48b9e2e993774ae203d9a86
#
_cell.length_a   1.000
_cell.length_b   1.000
_cell.length_c   1.000
_cell.angle_alpha   90.00
_cell.angle_beta   90.00
_cell.angle_gamma   90.00
#
_symmetry.space_group_name_H-M   'P 1'
#
loop_
_entity.id
_entity.type
_entity.pdbx_description
1 polymer ?
#
loop_
_entity_poly.entity_id
_entity_poly.type
_entity_poly.pdbx_seq_one_letter_code
_entity_poly.pdbx_strand_id
1 'polypeptide(L)'
;MKVGVVLAELPGPTFDAAVSHLADVLRECQLVLVGRGQGAEVDPELADLAAALLPDLEELRDLLRRATVERRDDRVRLEVDLAPADGALLAHVQVLLEQLRHVNRRGGLLATPAPGVTELLTWMWAEIADQLHGRTARTPPP
;
A
#
# COMPACT_ATOMS: atom_id res chain seq x y z
N MET A 1 -15.63 1.83 16.68
CA MET A 1 -16.66 1.94 15.63
C MET A 1 -16.01 1.74 14.27
N LYS A 2 -16.56 0.86 13.44
CA LYS A 2 -16.04 0.62 12.09
C LYS A 2 -16.92 1.31 11.06
N VAL A 3 -16.29 1.75 9.98
CA VAL A 3 -16.98 2.40 8.84
C VAL A 3 -16.80 1.53 7.61
N GLY A 4 -17.89 1.28 6.89
CA GLY A 4 -17.82 0.57 5.61
C GLY A 4 -17.26 1.47 4.53
N VAL A 5 -16.09 1.10 4.00
CA VAL A 5 -15.42 1.83 2.92
C VAL A 5 -15.59 1.07 1.63
N VAL A 6 -15.98 1.77 0.58
CA VAL A 6 -16.19 1.20 -0.75
C VAL A 6 -15.31 1.93 -1.76
N LEU A 7 -14.48 1.19 -2.47
CA LEU A 7 -13.72 1.69 -3.63
C LEU A 7 -14.30 1.00 -4.87
N ALA A 8 -15.09 1.75 -5.64
CA ALA A 8 -15.77 1.23 -6.81
C ALA A 8 -15.03 1.62 -8.10
N GLU A 9 -15.25 0.86 -9.16
CA GLU A 9 -14.78 1.17 -10.51
C GLU A 9 -13.25 1.29 -10.62
N LEU A 10 -12.50 0.55 -9.79
CA LEU A 10 -11.03 0.53 -9.86
C LEU A 10 -10.60 -0.13 -11.17
N PRO A 11 -9.59 0.44 -11.88
CA PRO A 11 -9.06 -0.22 -13.07
C PRO A 11 -8.37 -1.53 -12.67
N GLY A 12 -8.92 -2.66 -13.16
CA GLY A 12 -8.50 -4.00 -12.73
C GLY A 12 -7.02 -4.30 -12.92
N PRO A 13 -6.45 -4.10 -14.11
CA PRO A 13 -5.02 -4.35 -14.33
C PRO A 13 -4.12 -3.50 -13.44
N THR A 14 -4.44 -2.22 -13.24
CA THR A 14 -3.67 -1.32 -12.37
C THR A 14 -3.82 -1.72 -10.90
N PHE A 15 -5.02 -2.11 -10.48
CA PHE A 15 -5.26 -2.61 -9.12
C PHE A 15 -4.43 -3.87 -8.85
N ASP A 16 -4.42 -4.82 -9.76
CA ASP A 16 -3.62 -6.04 -9.62
C ASP A 16 -2.12 -5.72 -9.56
N ALA A 17 -1.66 -4.79 -10.38
CA ALA A 17 -0.27 -4.33 -10.36
C ALA A 17 0.07 -3.64 -9.03
N ALA A 18 -0.87 -2.88 -8.46
CA ALA A 18 -0.69 -2.23 -7.15
C ALA A 18 -0.56 -3.25 -6.03
N VAL A 19 -1.42 -4.27 -6.01
CA VAL A 19 -1.36 -5.35 -5.01
C VAL A 19 -0.04 -6.11 -5.13
N SER A 20 0.37 -6.44 -6.36
CA SER A 20 1.67 -7.09 -6.61
C SER A 20 2.84 -6.24 -6.17
N HIS A 21 2.79 -4.93 -6.42
CA HIS A 21 3.83 -4.00 -6.00
C HIS A 21 3.99 -3.97 -4.48
N LEU A 22 2.88 -3.89 -3.75
CA LEU A 22 2.91 -3.91 -2.28
C LEU A 22 3.48 -5.24 -1.74
N ALA A 23 3.13 -6.36 -2.37
CA ALA A 23 3.69 -7.66 -2.01
C ALA A 23 5.21 -7.73 -2.27
N ASP A 24 5.67 -7.14 -3.38
CA ASP A 24 7.09 -7.07 -3.71
C ASP A 24 7.86 -6.21 -2.72
N VAL A 25 7.30 -5.06 -2.34
CA VAL A 25 7.90 -4.18 -1.33
C VAL A 25 8.02 -4.90 0.01
N LEU A 26 6.95 -5.61 0.43
CA LEU A 26 6.97 -6.41 1.66
C LEU A 26 8.09 -7.44 1.64
N ARG A 27 8.20 -8.20 0.55
CA ARG A 27 9.25 -9.22 0.40
C ARG A 27 10.64 -8.60 0.43
N GLU A 28 10.85 -7.48 -0.25
CA GLU A 28 12.15 -6.81 -0.27
C GLU A 28 12.53 -6.25 1.11
N CYS A 29 11.57 -5.72 1.87
CA CYS A 29 11.80 -5.33 3.26
C CYS A 29 12.24 -6.52 4.12
N GLN A 30 11.61 -7.67 3.94
CA GLN A 30 12.01 -8.90 4.63
C GLN A 30 13.44 -9.30 4.27
N LEU A 31 13.81 -9.24 2.99
CA LEU A 31 15.16 -9.60 2.53
C LEU A 31 16.22 -8.64 3.07
N VAL A 32 15.92 -7.34 3.11
CA VAL A 32 16.83 -6.34 3.69
C VAL A 32 17.11 -6.66 5.16
N LEU A 33 16.09 -6.97 5.94
CA LEU A 33 16.24 -7.25 7.37
C LEU A 33 16.93 -8.58 7.62
N VAL A 34 16.68 -9.60 6.81
CA VAL A 34 17.40 -10.88 6.88
C VAL A 34 18.88 -10.68 6.56
N GLY A 35 19.18 -9.95 5.49
CA GLY A 35 20.57 -9.63 5.11
C GLY A 35 21.31 -8.89 6.21
N ARG A 36 20.67 -7.89 6.82
CA ARG A 36 21.23 -7.14 7.96
C ARG A 36 21.53 -8.07 9.14
N GLY A 37 20.63 -8.98 9.47
CA GLY A 37 20.79 -9.97 10.55
C GLY A 37 21.92 -10.97 10.29
N GLN A 38 22.30 -11.17 9.02
CA GLN A 38 23.38 -12.05 8.61
C GLN A 38 24.72 -11.31 8.38
N GLY A 39 24.78 -10.03 8.75
CA GLY A 39 25.99 -9.22 8.63
C GLY A 39 26.24 -8.62 7.26
N ALA A 40 25.29 -8.66 6.34
CA ALA A 40 25.40 -8.00 5.04
C ALA A 40 25.45 -6.48 5.21
N GLU A 41 26.23 -5.82 4.35
CA GLU A 41 26.23 -4.36 4.30
C GLU A 41 24.91 -3.87 3.70
N VAL A 42 24.13 -3.15 4.49
CA VAL A 42 22.85 -2.56 4.08
C VAL A 42 22.88 -1.08 4.45
N ASP A 43 22.41 -0.21 3.54
CA ASP A 43 22.22 1.20 3.85
C ASP A 43 21.39 1.34 5.13
N PRO A 44 21.92 2.03 6.18
CA PRO A 44 21.19 2.18 7.45
C PRO A 44 19.81 2.83 7.30
N GLU A 45 19.68 3.81 6.40
CA GLU A 45 18.40 4.48 6.13
C GLU A 45 17.39 3.49 5.53
N LEU A 46 17.82 2.67 4.57
CA LEU A 46 16.99 1.64 3.97
C LEU A 46 16.56 0.59 5.00
N ALA A 47 17.50 0.15 5.86
CA ALA A 47 17.20 -0.82 6.91
C ALA A 47 16.19 -0.28 7.92
N ASP A 48 16.31 0.98 8.31
CA ASP A 48 15.39 1.62 9.26
C ASP A 48 14.00 1.76 8.65
N LEU A 49 13.90 2.15 7.37
CA LEU A 49 12.63 2.22 6.66
C LEU A 49 11.99 0.83 6.52
N ALA A 50 12.78 -0.18 6.17
CA ALA A 50 12.28 -1.55 6.06
C ALA A 50 11.74 -2.05 7.40
N ALA A 51 12.44 -1.78 8.49
CA ALA A 51 12.01 -2.17 9.84
C ALA A 51 10.73 -1.47 10.26
N ALA A 52 10.55 -0.20 9.89
CA ALA A 52 9.34 0.55 10.18
C ALA A 52 8.14 0.12 9.31
N LEU A 53 8.41 -0.15 8.04
CA LEU A 53 7.38 -0.43 7.04
C LEU A 53 6.85 -1.87 7.11
N LEU A 54 7.70 -2.84 7.46
CA LEU A 54 7.36 -4.26 7.42
C LEU A 54 6.10 -4.60 8.24
N PRO A 55 5.98 -4.24 9.54
CA PRO A 55 4.77 -4.56 10.30
C PRO A 55 3.53 -3.88 9.75
N ASP A 56 3.66 -2.65 9.23
CA ASP A 56 2.55 -1.91 8.66
C ASP A 56 2.06 -2.56 7.35
N LEU A 57 2.97 -3.03 6.51
CA LEU A 57 2.61 -3.75 5.28
C LEU A 57 1.96 -5.10 5.59
N GLU A 58 2.39 -5.80 6.65
CA GLU A 58 1.73 -7.04 7.07
C GLU A 58 0.30 -6.78 7.53
N GLU A 59 0.06 -5.72 8.29
CA GLU A 59 -1.29 -5.29 8.68
C GLU A 59 -2.14 -4.90 7.46
N LEU A 60 -1.56 -4.15 6.53
CA LEU A 60 -2.24 -3.79 5.28
C LEU A 60 -2.64 -5.03 4.48
N ARG A 61 -1.74 -6.01 4.40
CA ARG A 61 -2.05 -7.30 3.74
C ARG A 61 -3.25 -7.98 4.42
N ASP A 62 -3.30 -7.97 5.74
CA ASP A 62 -4.41 -8.57 6.49
C ASP A 62 -5.72 -7.80 6.27
N LEU A 63 -5.66 -6.47 6.16
CA LEU A 63 -6.83 -5.66 5.79
C LEU A 63 -7.34 -6.05 4.40
N LEU A 64 -6.45 -6.20 3.43
CA LEU A 64 -6.81 -6.61 2.07
C LEU A 64 -7.45 -8.02 2.04
N ARG A 65 -6.94 -8.93 2.86
CA ARG A 65 -7.52 -10.28 2.96
C ARG A 65 -8.94 -10.28 3.54
N ARG A 66 -9.26 -9.32 4.41
CA ARG A 66 -10.59 -9.19 4.99
C ARG A 66 -11.56 -8.44 4.08
N ALA A 67 -11.05 -7.76 3.06
CA ALA A 67 -11.86 -7.02 2.12
C ALA A 67 -12.62 -7.96 1.19
N THR A 68 -13.82 -7.55 0.81
CA THR A 68 -14.56 -8.20 -0.27
C THR A 68 -14.14 -7.56 -1.59
N VAL A 69 -13.69 -8.37 -2.53
CA VAL A 69 -13.25 -7.93 -3.85
C VAL A 69 -14.19 -8.53 -4.88
N GLU A 70 -14.89 -7.69 -5.61
CA GLU A 70 -15.75 -8.10 -6.71
C GLU A 70 -15.15 -7.63 -8.03
N ARG A 71 -15.11 -8.54 -9.01
CA ARG A 71 -14.57 -8.23 -10.34
C ARG A 71 -15.70 -8.31 -11.36
N ARG A 72 -15.80 -7.27 -12.18
CA ARG A 72 -16.73 -7.23 -13.29
C ARG A 72 -16.02 -6.63 -14.49
N ASP A 73 -15.84 -7.44 -15.52
CA ASP A 73 -15.04 -7.08 -16.70
C ASP A 73 -13.61 -6.70 -16.28
N ASP A 74 -13.15 -5.49 -16.62
CA ASP A 74 -11.85 -4.96 -16.25
C ASP A 74 -11.90 -4.02 -15.03
N ARG A 75 -13.02 -4.03 -14.29
CA ARG A 75 -13.22 -3.18 -13.11
C ARG A 75 -13.25 -3.99 -11.83
N VAL A 76 -12.80 -3.36 -10.75
CA VAL A 76 -12.75 -3.97 -9.42
C VAL A 76 -13.52 -3.09 -8.44
N ARG A 77 -14.33 -3.72 -7.61
CA ARG A 77 -14.97 -3.09 -6.46
C ARG A 77 -14.39 -3.72 -5.20
N LEU A 78 -13.90 -2.89 -4.31
CA LEU A 78 -13.34 -3.31 -3.03
C LEU A 78 -14.19 -2.73 -1.91
N GLU A 79 -14.55 -3.58 -0.95
CA GLU A 79 -15.35 -3.17 0.20
C GLU A 79 -14.73 -3.73 1.47
N VAL A 80 -14.51 -2.87 2.45
CA VAL A 80 -13.87 -3.25 3.71
C VAL A 80 -14.37 -2.39 4.86
N ASP A 81 -14.53 -2.98 6.04
CA ASP A 81 -14.86 -2.27 7.26
C ASP A 81 -13.57 -1.83 7.94
N LEU A 82 -13.42 -0.53 8.16
CA LEU A 82 -12.22 0.06 8.75
C LEU A 82 -12.55 0.84 10.02
N ALA A 83 -11.65 0.73 11.01
CA ALA A 83 -11.66 1.56 12.19
C ALA A 83 -10.83 2.83 11.96
N PRO A 84 -10.99 3.89 12.75
CA PRO A 84 -10.15 5.10 12.65
C PRO A 84 -8.65 4.81 12.72
N ALA A 85 -8.24 3.82 13.53
CA ALA A 85 -6.84 3.41 13.63
C ALA A 85 -6.30 2.86 12.29
N ASP A 86 -7.13 2.23 11.47
CA ASP A 86 -6.74 1.74 10.15
C ASP A 86 -6.42 2.91 9.21
N GLY A 87 -7.13 4.02 9.33
CA GLY A 87 -6.83 5.24 8.58
C GLY A 87 -5.46 5.81 8.92
N ALA A 88 -5.09 5.79 10.20
CA ALA A 88 -3.77 6.22 10.65
C ALA A 88 -2.67 5.29 10.11
N LEU A 89 -2.92 3.98 10.10
CA LEU A 89 -2.01 2.99 9.51
C LEU A 89 -1.77 3.29 8.02
N LEU A 90 -2.83 3.51 7.26
CA LEU A 90 -2.72 3.79 5.82
C LEU A 90 -1.96 5.08 5.54
N ALA A 91 -2.19 6.13 6.33
CA ALA A 91 -1.45 7.38 6.21
C ALA A 91 0.03 7.18 6.50
N HIS A 92 0.37 6.39 7.51
CA HIS A 92 1.75 6.08 7.87
C HIS A 92 2.44 5.27 6.77
N VAL A 93 1.78 4.26 6.23
CA VAL A 93 2.29 3.47 5.10
C VAL A 93 2.59 4.38 3.90
N GLN A 94 1.69 5.30 3.59
CA GLN A 94 1.89 6.24 2.49
C GLN A 94 3.16 7.07 2.67
N VAL A 95 3.39 7.61 3.86
CA VAL A 95 4.60 8.39 4.17
C VAL A 95 5.86 7.55 4.02
N LEU A 96 5.86 6.33 4.56
CA LEU A 96 7.01 5.43 4.51
C LEU A 96 7.31 4.98 3.07
N LEU A 97 6.29 4.69 2.27
CA LEU A 97 6.46 4.33 0.85
C LEU A 97 7.05 5.49 0.05
N GLU A 98 6.66 6.72 0.36
CA GLU A 98 7.24 7.91 -0.28
C GLU A 98 8.72 8.07 0.07
N GLN A 99 9.08 7.89 1.34
CA GLN A 99 10.47 7.93 1.79
C GLN A 99 11.29 6.82 1.14
N LEU A 100 10.71 5.62 1.03
CA LEU A 100 11.37 4.47 0.40
C LEU A 100 11.66 4.73 -1.07
N ARG A 101 10.71 5.33 -1.81
CA ARG A 101 10.93 5.73 -3.20
C ARG A 101 12.06 6.72 -3.33
N HIS A 102 12.17 7.65 -2.38
CA HIS A 102 13.23 8.64 -2.37
C HIS A 102 14.61 7.99 -2.16
N VAL A 103 14.73 7.08 -1.21
CA VAL A 103 15.97 6.31 -0.98
C VAL A 103 16.31 5.45 -2.19
N ASN A 104 15.31 4.83 -2.81
CA ASN A 104 15.50 3.96 -3.97
C ASN A 104 16.07 4.70 -5.18
N ARG A 105 15.73 5.99 -5.37
CA ARG A 105 16.30 6.81 -6.46
C ARG A 105 17.82 6.98 -6.35
N ARG A 106 18.38 6.74 -5.17
CA ARG A 106 19.82 6.84 -4.91
C ARG A 106 20.54 5.51 -5.08
N GLY A 107 19.93 4.52 -5.75
CA GLY A 107 20.54 3.24 -6.06
C GLY A 107 20.08 2.06 -5.20
N GLY A 108 18.90 2.13 -4.63
CA GLY A 108 18.29 1.00 -3.91
C GLY A 108 17.87 -0.13 -4.85
N LEU A 109 17.57 -1.29 -4.27
CA LEU A 109 17.26 -2.53 -5.01
C LEU A 109 15.76 -2.72 -5.25
N LEU A 110 14.93 -1.74 -4.91
CA LEU A 110 13.48 -1.93 -4.92
C LEU A 110 12.89 -1.81 -6.31
N ALA A 111 11.96 -2.71 -6.60
CA ALA A 111 11.25 -2.72 -7.87
C ALA A 111 10.51 -1.41 -8.12
N THR A 112 10.61 -0.89 -9.34
CA THR A 112 9.84 0.27 -9.77
C THR A 112 8.39 -0.16 -9.99
N PRO A 113 7.40 0.59 -9.45
CA PRO A 113 6.01 0.27 -9.69
C PRO A 113 5.65 0.42 -11.18
N ALA A 114 4.72 -0.41 -11.65
CA ALA A 114 4.18 -0.30 -13.00
C ALA A 114 3.48 1.05 -13.20
N PRO A 115 3.36 1.54 -14.45
CA PRO A 115 2.67 2.80 -14.73
C PRO A 115 1.27 2.84 -14.12
N GLY A 116 0.91 3.96 -13.50
CA GLY A 116 -0.39 4.17 -12.90
C GLY A 116 -0.54 3.66 -11.47
N VAL A 117 0.36 2.80 -10.99
CA VAL A 117 0.24 2.21 -9.64
C VAL A 117 0.35 3.28 -8.55
N THR A 118 1.33 4.17 -8.65
CA THR A 118 1.52 5.24 -7.66
C THR A 118 0.29 6.15 -7.58
N GLU A 119 -0.23 6.55 -8.72
CA GLU A 119 -1.42 7.40 -8.83
C GLU A 119 -2.64 6.71 -8.26
N LEU A 120 -2.84 5.43 -8.55
CA LEU A 120 -3.95 4.66 -8.02
C LEU A 120 -3.86 4.52 -6.50
N LEU A 121 -2.70 4.17 -5.97
CA LEU A 121 -2.50 4.05 -4.52
C LEU A 121 -2.75 5.39 -3.82
N THR A 122 -2.22 6.47 -4.36
CA THR A 122 -2.44 7.81 -3.80
C THR A 122 -3.93 8.16 -3.77
N TRP A 123 -4.64 7.87 -4.86
CA TRP A 123 -6.08 8.11 -4.90
C TRP A 123 -6.83 7.22 -3.90
N MET A 124 -6.47 5.93 -3.81
CA MET A 124 -7.12 4.99 -2.88
C MET A 124 -6.95 5.44 -1.43
N TRP A 125 -5.73 5.83 -1.03
CA TRP A 125 -5.49 6.31 0.34
C TRP A 125 -6.31 7.56 0.66
N ALA A 126 -6.36 8.51 -0.25
CA ALA A 126 -7.14 9.75 -0.09
C ALA A 126 -8.64 9.46 0.00
N GLU A 127 -9.14 8.57 -0.85
CA GLU A 127 -10.56 8.19 -0.87
C GLU A 127 -10.97 7.46 0.41
N ILE A 128 -10.14 6.55 0.89
CA ILE A 128 -10.37 5.86 2.16
C ILE A 128 -10.43 6.87 3.30
N ALA A 129 -9.48 7.80 3.36
CA ALA A 129 -9.45 8.84 4.38
C ALA A 129 -10.72 9.70 4.33
N ASP A 130 -11.15 10.09 3.14
CA ASP A 130 -12.37 10.88 2.95
C ASP A 130 -13.62 10.14 3.44
N GLN A 131 -13.75 8.86 3.11
CA GLN A 131 -14.89 8.06 3.55
C GLN A 131 -14.86 7.81 5.07
N LEU A 132 -13.70 7.64 5.66
CA LEU A 132 -13.57 7.52 7.13
C LEU A 132 -14.00 8.80 7.84
N HIS A 133 -13.91 9.95 7.18
CA HIS A 133 -14.40 11.24 7.70
C HIS A 133 -15.85 11.54 7.29
N GLY A 134 -16.57 10.55 6.76
CA GLY A 134 -17.99 10.66 6.42
C GLY A 134 -18.30 11.29 5.06
N ARG A 135 -17.30 11.44 4.18
CA ARG A 135 -17.53 11.96 2.82
C ARG A 135 -18.08 10.87 1.91
N THR A 136 -18.81 11.29 0.89
CA THR A 136 -19.41 10.38 -0.08
C THR A 136 -18.35 9.78 -1.00
N ALA A 137 -18.52 8.48 -1.34
CA ALA A 137 -17.63 7.79 -2.28
C ALA A 137 -17.58 8.46 -3.65
N ARG A 138 -16.39 8.52 -4.25
CA ARG A 138 -16.14 9.07 -5.58
C ARG A 138 -15.59 7.99 -6.50
N THR A 139 -15.57 8.28 -7.79
CA THR A 139 -14.96 7.38 -8.77
C THR A 139 -13.46 7.68 -8.91
N PRO A 140 -12.62 6.65 -9.19
CA PRO A 140 -11.20 6.85 -9.38
C PRO A 140 -10.91 7.58 -10.71
N PRO A 141 -9.69 8.14 -10.85
CA PRO A 141 -9.25 8.68 -12.13
C PRO A 141 -9.15 7.56 -13.18
N PRO A 142 -9.34 7.89 -14.45
CA PRO A 142 -9.26 6.93 -15.56
C PRO A 142 -7.88 6.33 -15.75
#